data_afe02cc4109ea0cf1e426bc19da14bb9
#
_entry.id   afe02cc4109ea0cf1e426bc19da14bb9
#
_cell.length_a   1.000
_cell.length_b   1.000
_cell.length_c   1.000
_cell.angle_alpha   90.00
_cell.angle_beta   90.00
_cell.angle_gamma   90.00
#
_symmetry.space_group_name_H-M   'P 1'
#
loop_
_entity.id
_entity.type
_entity.pdbx_description
1 polymer ?
#
loop_
_entity_poly.entity_id
_entity_poly.type
_entity_poly.pdbx_seq_one_letter_code
_entity_poly.pdbx_strand_id
1 'polypeptide(L)'
;FKDRGDLLIEDLESALSRKSVSDINSILADEKDLESKNIVIALSKLYGGKEIISEAREELSILGEEVIECLDYLDKLIANLELDSEVKLHLDLGEIQGFRYHNGVVFSAYTESAGYSLAKGGRYDGLRKLDNEPRPAVGFDLDLLAVASFTQKDI
;
A
#
# COMPACT_ATOMS: atom_id res chain seq x y z
N PHE A 1 -6.83 -8.97 26.11
CA PHE A 1 -7.98 -9.41 25.31
C PHE A 1 -8.19 -8.38 24.24
N LYS A 2 -8.09 -8.77 22.94
CA LYS A 2 -8.45 -7.90 21.80
C LYS A 2 -9.98 -7.74 21.78
N ASP A 3 -10.43 -6.53 21.50
CA ASP A 3 -11.85 -6.27 21.30
C ASP A 3 -12.33 -6.98 20.00
N ARG A 4 -13.64 -7.26 19.90
CA ARG A 4 -14.25 -7.85 18.70
C ARG A 4 -14.02 -6.97 17.46
N GLY A 5 -13.98 -5.64 17.64
CA GLY A 5 -13.65 -4.68 16.61
C GLY A 5 -12.21 -4.82 16.10
N ASP A 6 -11.25 -4.98 16.99
CA ASP A 6 -9.83 -5.18 16.64
C ASP A 6 -9.62 -6.46 15.82
N LEU A 7 -10.32 -7.55 16.17
CA LEU A 7 -10.25 -8.83 15.43
C LEU A 7 -10.84 -8.69 14.03
N LEU A 8 -11.96 -7.97 13.89
CA LEU A 8 -12.60 -7.72 12.59
C LEU A 8 -11.66 -6.92 11.66
N ILE A 9 -10.98 -5.92 12.19
CA ILE A 9 -10.01 -5.13 11.43
C ILE A 9 -8.85 -6.00 10.96
N GLU A 10 -8.27 -6.83 11.82
CA GLU A 10 -7.17 -7.73 11.46
C GLU A 10 -7.57 -8.75 10.38
N ASP A 11 -8.78 -9.30 10.47
CA ASP A 11 -9.31 -10.22 9.47
C ASP A 11 -9.51 -9.52 8.12
N LEU A 12 -10.04 -8.29 8.10
CA LEU A 12 -10.18 -7.48 6.90
C LEU A 12 -8.83 -7.09 6.30
N GLU A 13 -7.88 -6.66 7.12
CA GLU A 13 -6.51 -6.37 6.70
C GLU A 13 -5.88 -7.59 6.02
N SER A 14 -6.03 -8.76 6.64
CA SER A 14 -5.53 -10.01 6.08
C SER A 14 -6.22 -10.38 4.76
N ALA A 15 -7.53 -10.20 4.65
CA ALA A 15 -8.28 -10.48 3.44
C ALA A 15 -7.93 -9.51 2.29
N LEU A 16 -7.75 -8.21 2.60
CA LEU A 16 -7.29 -7.18 1.65
C LEU A 16 -5.89 -7.49 1.13
N SER A 17 -4.95 -7.82 2.02
CA SER A 17 -3.57 -8.17 1.64
C SER A 17 -3.52 -9.37 0.69
N ARG A 18 -4.42 -10.35 0.87
CA ARG A 18 -4.56 -11.51 -0.04
C ARG A 18 -5.44 -11.26 -1.25
N LYS A 19 -6.06 -10.06 -1.37
CA LYS A 19 -7.03 -9.73 -2.44
C LYS A 19 -8.22 -10.71 -2.49
N SER A 20 -8.59 -11.26 -1.34
CA SER A 20 -9.64 -12.28 -1.24
C SER A 20 -11.03 -11.64 -1.11
N VAL A 21 -11.68 -11.38 -2.25
CA VAL A 21 -13.06 -10.86 -2.28
C VAL A 21 -14.03 -11.79 -1.55
N SER A 22 -13.81 -13.11 -1.60
CA SER A 22 -14.67 -14.08 -0.91
C SER A 22 -14.57 -13.95 0.60
N ASP A 23 -13.36 -13.77 1.14
CA ASP A 23 -13.14 -13.57 2.57
C ASP A 23 -13.73 -12.24 3.04
N ILE A 24 -13.49 -11.16 2.28
CA ILE A 24 -14.09 -9.84 2.54
C ILE A 24 -15.63 -9.95 2.62
N ASN A 25 -16.25 -10.62 1.66
CA ASN A 25 -17.71 -10.82 1.66
C ASN A 25 -18.19 -11.63 2.86
N SER A 26 -17.42 -12.63 3.29
CA SER A 26 -17.75 -13.47 4.45
C SER A 26 -17.59 -12.67 5.75
N ILE A 27 -16.53 -11.89 5.90
CA ILE A 27 -16.27 -11.05 7.07
C ILE A 27 -17.35 -9.97 7.20
N LEU A 28 -17.75 -9.35 6.08
CA LEU A 28 -18.76 -8.30 6.01
C LEU A 28 -20.17 -8.82 5.69
N ALA A 29 -20.46 -10.09 5.99
CA ALA A 29 -21.77 -10.68 5.68
C ALA A 29 -22.93 -9.99 6.40
N ASP A 30 -22.70 -9.59 7.66
CA ASP A 30 -23.69 -8.92 8.51
C ASP A 30 -23.62 -7.38 8.41
N GLU A 31 -22.71 -6.83 7.60
CA GLU A 31 -22.59 -5.37 7.43
C GLU A 31 -23.78 -4.85 6.62
N LYS A 32 -24.47 -3.87 7.20
CA LYS A 32 -25.67 -3.24 6.62
C LYS A 32 -25.34 -2.05 5.72
N ASP A 33 -24.19 -1.44 5.94
CA ASP A 33 -23.71 -0.37 5.08
C ASP A 33 -23.08 -0.97 3.82
N LEU A 34 -23.92 -1.04 2.79
CA LEU A 34 -23.51 -1.55 1.48
C LEU A 34 -22.44 -0.69 0.80
N GLU A 35 -22.42 0.60 1.11
CA GLU A 35 -21.46 1.54 0.55
C GLU A 35 -20.05 1.25 1.08
N SER A 36 -19.87 1.19 2.40
CA SER A 36 -18.61 0.80 3.04
C SER A 36 -18.12 -0.57 2.57
N LYS A 37 -19.05 -1.55 2.46
CA LYS A 37 -18.71 -2.87 1.94
C LYS A 37 -18.18 -2.82 0.52
N ASN A 38 -18.82 -2.07 -0.37
CA ASN A 38 -18.40 -1.93 -1.76
C ASN A 38 -17.03 -1.26 -1.88
N ILE A 39 -16.75 -0.27 -1.04
CA ILE A 39 -15.45 0.41 -0.98
C ILE A 39 -14.33 -0.58 -0.61
N VAL A 40 -14.53 -1.41 0.41
CA VAL A 40 -13.53 -2.41 0.81
C VAL A 40 -13.29 -3.43 -0.31
N ILE A 41 -14.36 -3.85 -1.02
CA ILE A 41 -14.25 -4.74 -2.19
C ILE A 41 -13.51 -4.02 -3.33
N ALA A 42 -13.80 -2.74 -3.59
CA ALA A 42 -13.10 -1.96 -4.62
C ALA A 42 -11.60 -1.88 -4.32
N LEU A 43 -11.21 -1.53 -3.08
CA LEU A 43 -9.81 -1.49 -2.64
C LEU A 43 -9.06 -2.81 -2.90
N SER A 44 -9.72 -3.96 -2.76
CA SER A 44 -9.11 -5.26 -3.04
C SER A 44 -8.81 -5.49 -4.52
N LYS A 45 -9.39 -4.69 -5.42
CA LYS A 45 -9.25 -4.79 -6.89
C LYS A 45 -8.42 -3.65 -7.47
N LEU A 46 -8.22 -2.58 -6.74
CA LEU A 46 -7.47 -1.39 -7.17
C LEU A 46 -5.95 -1.64 -7.11
N TYR A 47 -5.45 -2.51 -7.97
CA TYR A 47 -4.03 -2.78 -8.17
C TYR A 47 -3.73 -2.96 -9.67
N GLY A 48 -2.58 -2.48 -10.11
CA GLY A 48 -2.20 -2.52 -11.53
C GLY A 48 -1.14 -1.47 -11.88
N GLY A 49 -1.17 -0.98 -13.09
CA GLY A 49 -0.32 0.11 -13.57
C GLY A 49 -0.86 1.50 -13.16
N LYS A 50 -0.40 2.53 -13.85
CA LYS A 50 -0.79 3.93 -13.54
C LYS A 50 -2.28 4.22 -13.76
N GLU A 51 -2.93 3.46 -14.62
CA GLU A 51 -4.37 3.56 -14.92
C GLU A 51 -5.26 3.40 -13.69
N ILE A 52 -4.79 2.66 -12.69
CA ILE A 52 -5.50 2.43 -11.43
C ILE A 52 -5.86 3.72 -10.69
N ILE A 53 -5.09 4.79 -10.85
CA ILE A 53 -5.39 6.08 -10.21
C ILE A 53 -6.71 6.65 -10.72
N SER A 54 -6.98 6.52 -12.03
CA SER A 54 -8.23 7.00 -12.62
C SER A 54 -9.42 6.17 -12.14
N GLU A 55 -9.28 4.84 -12.08
CA GLU A 55 -10.30 3.94 -11.56
C GLU A 55 -10.59 4.23 -10.08
N ALA A 56 -9.53 4.45 -9.29
CA ALA A 56 -9.66 4.79 -7.89
C ALA A 56 -10.39 6.13 -7.66
N ARG A 57 -10.21 7.12 -8.54
CA ARG A 57 -10.95 8.38 -8.45
C ARG A 57 -12.45 8.18 -8.65
N GLU A 58 -12.83 7.29 -9.57
CA GLU A 58 -14.25 6.96 -9.80
C GLU A 58 -14.84 6.20 -8.62
N GLU A 59 -14.17 5.15 -8.17
CA GLU A 59 -14.67 4.24 -7.13
C GLU A 59 -14.64 4.83 -5.72
N LEU A 60 -13.64 5.68 -5.42
CA LEU A 60 -13.39 6.17 -4.06
C LEU A 60 -13.79 7.64 -3.85
N SER A 61 -14.28 8.34 -4.88
CA SER A 61 -14.67 9.77 -4.78
C SER A 61 -15.71 10.04 -3.69
N ILE A 62 -16.55 9.07 -3.40
CA ILE A 62 -17.58 9.13 -2.37
C ILE A 62 -17.01 9.29 -0.95
N LEU A 63 -15.76 8.89 -0.73
CA LEU A 63 -15.05 9.02 0.55
C LEU A 63 -14.64 10.47 0.87
N GLY A 64 -14.79 11.40 -0.07
CA GLY A 64 -14.55 12.81 0.11
C GLY A 64 -13.20 13.31 -0.39
N GLU A 65 -12.97 14.60 -0.13
CA GLU A 65 -11.86 15.36 -0.71
C GLU A 65 -10.48 14.85 -0.26
N GLU A 66 -10.34 14.39 0.97
CA GLU A 66 -9.08 13.88 1.52
C GLU A 66 -8.54 12.68 0.71
N VAL A 67 -9.41 11.79 0.22
CA VAL A 67 -9.02 10.66 -0.62
C VAL A 67 -8.55 11.14 -1.99
N ILE A 68 -9.24 12.12 -2.55
CA ILE A 68 -8.83 12.72 -3.84
C ILE A 68 -7.46 13.40 -3.71
N GLU A 69 -7.21 14.13 -2.64
CA GLU A 69 -5.89 14.73 -2.36
C GLU A 69 -4.78 13.66 -2.25
N CYS A 70 -5.07 12.52 -1.61
CA CYS A 70 -4.12 11.40 -1.54
C CYS A 70 -3.82 10.82 -2.93
N LEU A 71 -4.83 10.68 -3.79
CA LEU A 71 -4.65 10.20 -5.17
C LEU A 71 -3.89 11.22 -6.02
N ASP A 72 -4.14 12.52 -5.84
CA ASP A 72 -3.39 13.61 -6.48
C ASP A 72 -1.92 13.62 -6.07
N TYR A 73 -1.66 13.37 -4.78
CA TYR A 73 -0.30 13.26 -4.28
C TYR A 73 0.43 12.06 -4.90
N LEU A 74 -0.23 10.90 -4.97
CA LEU A 74 0.33 9.69 -5.58
C LEU A 74 0.61 9.89 -7.07
N ASP A 75 -0.32 10.50 -7.80
CA ASP A 75 -0.17 10.80 -9.23
C ASP A 75 1.02 11.73 -9.49
N LYS A 76 1.14 12.81 -8.71
CA LYS A 76 2.30 13.72 -8.76
C LYS A 76 3.60 13.02 -8.42
N LEU A 77 3.60 12.14 -7.41
CA LEU A 77 4.79 11.37 -7.04
C LEU A 77 5.24 10.51 -8.22
N ILE A 78 4.32 9.76 -8.83
CA ILE A 78 4.61 8.88 -9.97
C ILE A 78 5.09 9.66 -11.19
N ALA A 79 4.51 10.84 -11.46
CA ALA A 79 4.92 11.69 -12.56
C ALA A 79 6.36 12.21 -12.43
N ASN A 80 6.88 12.30 -11.20
CA ASN A 80 8.24 12.75 -10.90
C ASN A 80 9.23 11.59 -10.66
N LEU A 81 8.80 10.32 -10.79
CA LEU A 81 9.71 9.19 -10.70
C LEU A 81 10.50 9.05 -12.01
N GLU A 82 11.82 9.14 -11.90
CA GLU A 82 12.76 8.83 -12.98
C GLU A 82 13.13 7.34 -12.86
N LEU A 83 12.32 6.47 -13.45
CA LEU A 83 12.56 5.03 -13.47
C LEU A 83 13.24 4.64 -14.78
N ASP A 84 14.18 3.69 -14.68
CA ASP A 84 14.73 3.03 -15.85
C ASP A 84 13.62 2.32 -16.64
N SER A 85 13.76 2.23 -17.97
CA SER A 85 12.77 1.62 -18.86
C SER A 85 12.48 0.14 -18.55
N GLU A 86 13.40 -0.55 -17.90
CA GLU A 86 13.25 -1.94 -17.47
C GLU A 86 12.46 -2.09 -16.16
N VAL A 87 12.32 -1.00 -15.40
CA VAL A 87 11.59 -1.01 -14.12
C VAL A 87 10.09 -0.92 -14.36
N LYS A 88 9.36 -1.94 -13.94
CA LYS A 88 7.90 -1.96 -13.99
C LYS A 88 7.33 -1.38 -12.70
N LEU A 89 6.54 -0.33 -12.83
CA LEU A 89 5.78 0.22 -11.71
C LEU A 89 4.46 -0.52 -11.57
N HIS A 90 4.18 -0.98 -10.36
CA HIS A 90 2.92 -1.58 -9.97
C HIS A 90 2.36 -0.84 -8.76
N LEU A 91 1.11 -0.46 -8.81
CA LEU A 91 0.40 0.23 -7.74
C LEU A 91 -0.56 -0.75 -7.06
N ASP A 92 -0.71 -0.62 -5.77
CA ASP A 92 -1.67 -1.37 -4.96
C ASP A 92 -2.26 -0.46 -3.90
N LEU A 93 -3.50 -0.02 -4.11
CA LEU A 93 -4.17 0.90 -3.19
C LEU A 93 -4.79 0.19 -1.98
N GLY A 94 -4.87 -1.14 -2.01
CA GLY A 94 -5.27 -1.99 -0.89
C GLY A 94 -4.08 -2.54 -0.10
N GLU A 95 -2.86 -2.04 -0.32
CA GLU A 95 -1.69 -2.45 0.45
C GLU A 95 -1.68 -1.78 1.83
N ILE A 96 -1.65 -2.60 2.87
CA ILE A 96 -1.74 -2.16 4.27
C ILE A 96 -0.55 -2.56 5.12
N GLN A 97 0.52 -3.08 4.48
CA GLN A 97 1.74 -3.45 5.21
C GLN A 97 2.36 -2.25 5.92
N GLY A 98 2.57 -2.39 7.22
CA GLY A 98 3.15 -1.33 8.03
C GLY A 98 2.20 -0.17 8.35
N PHE A 99 0.89 -0.35 8.16
CA PHE A 99 -0.15 0.66 8.40
C PHE A 99 -0.01 1.40 9.74
N ARG A 100 0.46 0.73 10.78
CA ARG A 100 0.69 1.35 12.10
C ARG A 100 1.99 2.16 12.19
N TYR A 101 2.91 1.98 11.25
CA TYR A 101 4.21 2.63 11.23
C TYR A 101 4.30 3.72 10.18
N HIS A 102 3.74 3.48 8.99
CA HIS A 102 3.75 4.41 7.88
C HIS A 102 2.45 5.21 7.84
N ASN A 103 2.54 6.49 7.54
CA ASN A 103 1.40 7.40 7.35
C ASN A 103 1.44 8.09 5.99
N GLY A 104 2.10 7.49 5.03
CA GLY A 104 2.20 7.94 3.66
C GLY A 104 2.48 6.77 2.73
N VAL A 105 2.99 7.07 1.55
CA VAL A 105 3.30 6.05 0.54
C VAL A 105 4.33 5.06 1.07
N VAL A 106 4.04 3.77 0.85
CA VAL A 106 4.96 2.66 1.06
C VAL A 106 5.41 2.11 -0.30
N PHE A 107 6.59 1.51 -0.35
CA PHE A 107 7.07 0.85 -1.55
C PHE A 107 7.82 -0.43 -1.24
N SER A 108 7.85 -1.33 -2.20
CA SER A 108 8.68 -2.52 -2.19
C SER A 108 9.30 -2.71 -3.55
N ALA A 109 10.56 -3.13 -3.59
CA ALA A 109 11.27 -3.46 -4.82
C ALA A 109 11.46 -4.98 -4.92
N TYR A 110 11.18 -5.51 -6.10
CA TYR A 110 11.27 -6.94 -6.41
C TYR A 110 12.15 -7.14 -7.64
N THR A 111 12.70 -8.33 -7.78
CA THR A 111 13.28 -8.83 -9.04
C THR A 111 12.59 -10.13 -9.42
N GLU A 112 12.52 -10.42 -10.72
CA GLU A 112 11.93 -11.67 -11.22
C GLU A 112 12.60 -12.93 -10.67
N SER A 113 13.87 -12.81 -10.27
CA SER A 113 14.67 -13.92 -9.73
C SER A 113 14.46 -14.17 -8.23
N ALA A 114 13.80 -13.29 -7.51
CA ALA A 114 13.54 -13.42 -6.07
C ALA A 114 12.04 -13.52 -5.80
N GLY A 115 11.63 -14.49 -4.99
CA GLY A 115 10.26 -14.64 -4.54
C GLY A 115 9.87 -13.72 -3.37
N TYR A 116 10.69 -12.73 -3.05
CA TYR A 116 10.50 -11.79 -1.95
C TYR A 116 11.02 -10.40 -2.32
N SER A 117 10.66 -9.38 -1.55
CA SER A 117 11.12 -8.00 -1.79
C SER A 117 12.58 -7.82 -1.38
N LEU A 118 13.38 -7.22 -2.27
CA LEU A 118 14.77 -6.86 -2.00
C LEU A 118 14.91 -5.60 -1.16
N ALA A 119 13.98 -4.68 -1.30
CA ALA A 119 13.91 -3.46 -0.51
C ALA A 119 12.47 -3.16 -0.15
N LYS A 120 12.28 -2.53 1.00
CA LYS A 120 10.99 -2.01 1.48
C LYS A 120 11.22 -0.67 2.14
N GLY A 121 10.27 0.23 1.98
CA GLY A 121 10.35 1.52 2.62
C GLY A 121 9.05 2.29 2.57
N GLY A 122 9.08 3.49 3.12
CA GLY A 122 7.91 4.35 3.10
C GLY A 122 8.13 5.64 3.87
N ARG A 123 7.09 6.48 3.85
CA ARG A 123 7.03 7.71 4.60
C ARG A 123 6.43 7.44 5.98
N TYR A 124 7.07 7.98 7.01
CA TYR A 124 6.60 7.94 8.39
C TYR A 124 6.84 9.27 9.07
N ASP A 125 5.78 9.91 9.55
CA ASP A 125 5.84 11.19 10.21
C ASP A 125 5.54 10.98 11.71
N GLY A 126 6.28 11.69 12.58
CA GLY A 126 5.93 11.73 13.99
C GLY A 126 6.57 10.69 14.92
N LEU A 127 7.40 9.75 14.43
CA LEU A 127 8.17 8.84 15.28
C LEU A 127 9.27 9.56 16.08
N ARG A 128 9.79 10.64 15.54
CA ARG A 128 10.71 11.53 16.24
C ARG A 128 10.08 12.91 16.35
N LYS A 129 10.01 13.42 17.57
CA LYS A 129 9.68 14.80 17.86
C LYS A 129 10.99 15.57 18.05
N LEU A 130 11.18 16.62 17.26
CA LEU A 130 12.17 17.64 17.53
C LEU A 130 11.39 18.86 18.03
N ASP A 131 11.69 19.36 19.21
CA ASP A 131 10.99 20.50 19.83
C ASP A 131 9.46 20.34 19.95
N ASN A 132 8.99 19.12 20.22
CA ASN A 132 7.57 18.72 20.25
C ASN A 132 6.81 18.70 18.91
N GLU A 133 7.46 19.01 17.79
CA GLU A 133 6.84 18.95 16.46
C GLU A 133 7.11 17.60 15.77
N PRO A 134 6.11 16.99 15.12
CA PRO A 134 6.32 15.78 14.34
C PRO A 134 7.22 16.07 13.15
N ARG A 135 8.27 15.28 12.96
CA ARG A 135 9.20 15.45 11.84
C ARG A 135 8.91 14.45 10.74
N PRO A 136 8.65 14.93 9.49
CA PRO A 136 8.54 14.05 8.35
C PRO A 136 9.82 13.26 8.12
N ALA A 137 9.67 11.96 7.82
CA ALA A 137 10.79 11.09 7.52
C ALA A 137 10.43 10.09 6.42
N VAL A 138 11.43 9.71 5.63
CA VAL A 138 11.38 8.64 4.64
C VAL A 138 12.56 7.73 4.92
N GLY A 139 12.34 6.42 4.85
CA GLY A 139 13.39 5.46 5.02
C GLY A 139 13.08 4.15 4.30
N PHE A 140 14.12 3.34 4.14
CA PHE A 140 13.99 2.01 3.57
C PHE A 140 15.05 1.07 4.15
N ASP A 141 14.79 -0.23 4.03
CA ASP A 141 15.75 -1.29 4.23
C ASP A 141 16.06 -1.97 2.89
N LEU A 142 17.23 -2.57 2.78
CA LEU A 142 17.71 -3.27 1.60
C LEU A 142 18.44 -4.54 2.00
N ASP A 143 18.07 -5.68 1.41
CA ASP A 143 18.80 -6.94 1.57
C ASP A 143 20.07 -6.94 0.69
N LEU A 144 21.17 -6.47 1.27
CA LEU A 144 22.45 -6.38 0.58
C LEU A 144 23.02 -7.75 0.17
N LEU A 145 22.74 -8.80 0.94
CA LEU A 145 23.21 -10.15 0.60
C LEU A 145 22.47 -10.70 -0.60
N ALA A 146 21.15 -10.49 -0.65
CA ALA A 146 20.35 -10.84 -1.80
C ALA A 146 20.82 -10.10 -3.07
N VAL A 147 20.97 -8.77 -2.99
CA VAL A 147 21.46 -7.95 -4.12
C VAL A 147 22.82 -8.43 -4.61
N ALA A 148 23.78 -8.67 -3.69
CA ALA A 148 25.10 -9.17 -4.05
C ALA A 148 25.05 -10.53 -4.74
N SER A 149 24.12 -11.41 -4.38
CA SER A 149 23.98 -12.73 -5.00
C SER A 149 23.52 -12.68 -6.46
N PHE A 150 22.80 -11.63 -6.87
CA PHE A 150 22.35 -11.43 -8.25
C PHE A 150 23.47 -10.84 -9.12
N THR A 151 24.33 -9.98 -8.55
CA THR A 151 25.44 -9.36 -9.29
C THR A 151 26.61 -10.32 -9.54
N GLN A 152 26.74 -11.41 -8.77
CA GLN A 152 27.82 -12.39 -8.93
C GLN A 152 27.59 -13.42 -10.07
N LYS A 153 26.43 -13.44 -10.71
CA LYS A 153 26.13 -14.38 -11.81
C LYS A 153 26.67 -13.97 -13.17
N ASP A 154 27.23 -12.76 -13.30
CA ASP A 154 27.73 -12.19 -14.55
C ASP A 154 29.25 -12.10 -14.61
N ILE A 155 30.00 -12.89 -13.80
CA ILE A 155 31.47 -13.00 -13.87
C ILE A 155 31.91 -14.41 -14.24
#